data_108c591d95a6445bacd85e067a838a5a
#
_entry.id   108c591d95a6445bacd85e067a838a5a
#
_cell.length_a   1.000
_cell.length_b   1.000
_cell.length_c   1.000
_cell.angle_alpha   90.00
_cell.angle_beta   90.00
_cell.angle_gamma   90.00
#
_symmetry.space_group_name_H-M   'P 1'
#
loop_
_entity.id
_entity.type
_entity.pdbx_description
1 polymer ?
#
loop_
_entity_poly.entity_id
_entity_poly.type
_entity_poly.pdbx_seq_one_letter_code
_entity_poly.pdbx_strand_id
1 'polypeptide(L)'
;MEANRIYNFNPGPATLPLDVLKEAQAEFLNFRNSGMSILEISHRAKAYDEVHNQAKADILSLMGLGDDYDVLFVQGGASLAFAMVAMNYATKEKKGSYVLSGSFATKAYDEAALLGVGEIAASSKDGGFRHVPTQEEIKLDPNAAYLHLCYNNTIYGTEYHYIPETGTVPLFADMSSDMLSRPLDFKKFSFIYAGVQKNLGPAGTCLVVAKKSLLENSPETLPTMLRYSTHYKKNSLYNTPPAFGIYMVGKVAAWIKAQGGLAEMAKRNEKKAALLYDAIDSSNGFYKGHADKDSRSFMNVTFRLRSEELEKKFVAEAAEHGLGGVKGHRSVGGMRASIYNAMPYEGVASLVDFMQKFRKEN
;
A
#
# COMPACT_ATOMS: atom_id res chain seq x y z
N MET A 1 -0.59 16.09 27.88
CA MET A 1 -0.98 17.07 26.83
C MET A 1 -1.46 16.30 25.62
N GLU A 2 -2.70 16.50 25.19
CA GLU A 2 -3.14 15.99 23.88
C GLU A 2 -2.32 16.66 22.80
N ALA A 3 -1.74 15.86 21.92
CA ALA A 3 -0.99 16.39 20.79
C ALA A 3 -1.97 17.10 19.84
N ASN A 4 -1.78 18.40 19.59
CA ASN A 4 -2.55 19.13 18.60
C ASN A 4 -2.15 18.65 17.20
N ARG A 5 -2.88 17.63 16.68
CA ARG A 5 -2.59 17.00 15.39
C ARG A 5 -3.61 17.42 14.34
N ILE A 6 -3.11 17.73 13.16
CA ILE A 6 -3.95 17.92 11.97
C ILE A 6 -4.41 16.58 11.39
N TYR A 7 -5.45 16.58 10.56
CA TYR A 7 -5.81 15.45 9.74
C TYR A 7 -4.88 15.38 8.52
N ASN A 8 -4.06 14.33 8.48
CA ASN A 8 -3.02 14.16 7.46
C ASN A 8 -3.52 13.26 6.33
N PHE A 9 -3.84 13.84 5.18
CA PHE A 9 -4.29 13.14 3.96
C PHE A 9 -3.15 12.82 2.98
N ASN A 10 -1.89 12.91 3.41
CA ASN A 10 -0.76 12.57 2.55
C ASN A 10 -0.82 11.09 2.11
N PRO A 11 -0.38 10.80 0.86
CA PRO A 11 -0.42 9.45 0.30
C PRO A 11 0.68 8.52 0.80
N GLY A 12 1.71 9.07 1.43
CA GLY A 12 2.86 8.34 1.97
C GLY A 12 4.14 9.19 1.98
N PRO A 13 4.83 9.33 3.16
CA PRO A 13 4.42 8.78 4.46
C PRO A 13 3.05 9.29 4.89
N ALA A 14 2.21 8.38 5.41
CA ALA A 14 0.81 8.65 5.71
C ALA A 14 0.53 8.71 7.22
N THR A 15 -0.73 8.97 7.57
CA THR A 15 -1.22 8.92 8.94
C THR A 15 -0.99 7.54 9.55
N LEU A 16 -0.47 7.50 10.79
CA LEU A 16 -0.39 6.31 11.63
C LEU A 16 -1.44 6.37 12.74
N PRO A 17 -1.93 5.22 13.26
CA PRO A 17 -2.87 5.20 14.37
C PRO A 17 -2.28 5.92 15.58
N LEU A 18 -3.06 6.81 16.21
CA LEU A 18 -2.58 7.59 17.34
C LEU A 18 -2.20 6.69 18.52
N ASP A 19 -2.95 5.63 18.76
CA ASP A 19 -2.68 4.68 19.84
C ASP A 19 -1.33 3.97 19.64
N VAL A 20 -1.02 3.57 18.40
CA VAL A 20 0.29 2.99 18.03
C VAL A 20 1.42 3.99 18.27
N LEU A 21 1.22 5.27 17.93
CA LEU A 21 2.23 6.32 18.17
C LEU A 21 2.45 6.58 19.66
N LYS A 22 1.37 6.60 20.47
CA LYS A 22 1.45 6.75 21.94
C LYS A 22 2.17 5.56 22.58
N GLU A 23 1.86 4.34 22.13
CA GLU A 23 2.52 3.13 22.62
C GLU A 23 4.02 3.14 22.26
N ALA A 24 4.35 3.46 21.01
CA ALA A 24 5.73 3.60 20.59
C ALA A 24 6.48 4.71 21.36
N GLN A 25 5.83 5.82 21.65
CA GLN A 25 6.39 6.90 22.47
C GLN A 25 6.69 6.45 23.90
N ALA A 26 5.79 5.68 24.51
CA ALA A 26 5.96 5.16 25.88
C ALA A 26 7.14 4.16 25.97
N GLU A 27 7.35 3.36 24.93
CA GLU A 27 8.41 2.36 24.85
C GLU A 27 9.73 2.92 24.25
N PHE A 28 9.75 4.17 23.77
CA PHE A 28 10.82 4.69 22.93
C PHE A 28 12.19 4.76 23.65
N LEU A 29 12.25 5.19 24.91
CA LEU A 29 13.49 5.31 25.67
C LEU A 29 13.87 4.03 26.43
N ASN A 30 12.88 3.20 26.77
CA ASN A 30 13.09 2.00 27.59
C ASN A 30 12.14 0.88 27.15
N PHE A 31 12.50 0.20 26.07
CA PHE A 31 11.69 -0.87 25.50
C PHE A 31 11.57 -2.05 26.46
N ARG A 32 10.34 -2.33 26.91
CA ARG A 32 10.02 -3.46 27.80
C ARG A 32 10.95 -3.58 29.03
N ASN A 33 11.32 -2.45 29.61
CA ASN A 33 12.23 -2.36 30.76
C ASN A 33 13.64 -2.94 30.53
N SER A 34 14.10 -2.95 29.28
CA SER A 34 15.44 -3.43 28.90
C SER A 34 16.56 -2.46 29.26
N GLY A 35 16.23 -1.20 29.63
CA GLY A 35 17.17 -0.12 29.81
C GLY A 35 17.67 0.48 28.48
N MET A 36 17.16 0.04 27.33
CA MET A 36 17.53 0.49 25.99
C MET A 36 16.31 0.86 25.17
N SER A 37 16.47 1.79 24.24
CA SER A 37 15.47 2.05 23.19
C SER A 37 15.36 0.87 22.23
N ILE A 38 14.18 0.65 21.63
CA ILE A 38 14.04 -0.30 20.51
C ILE A 38 14.99 0.01 19.35
N LEU A 39 15.43 1.27 19.19
CA LEU A 39 16.40 1.70 18.18
C LEU A 39 17.82 1.20 18.46
N GLU A 40 18.16 0.89 19.73
CA GLU A 40 19.49 0.50 20.20
C GLU A 40 19.61 -1.01 20.38
N ILE A 41 18.48 -1.73 20.45
CA ILE A 41 18.48 -3.18 20.66
C ILE A 41 19.03 -3.89 19.41
N SER A 42 20.01 -4.76 19.63
CA SER A 42 20.55 -5.59 18.57
C SER A 42 19.43 -6.43 17.92
N HIS A 43 19.40 -6.46 16.61
CA HIS A 43 18.50 -7.32 15.83
C HIS A 43 18.74 -8.82 16.05
N ARG A 44 19.80 -9.20 16.77
CA ARG A 44 20.12 -10.58 17.19
C ARG A 44 19.74 -10.86 18.65
N ALA A 45 19.24 -9.85 19.37
CA ALA A 45 18.77 -10.05 20.73
C ALA A 45 17.40 -10.71 20.75
N LYS A 46 17.13 -11.54 21.78
CA LYS A 46 15.85 -12.23 21.95
C LYS A 46 14.66 -11.27 21.95
N ALA A 47 14.80 -10.10 22.59
CA ALA A 47 13.73 -9.09 22.64
C ALA A 47 13.33 -8.58 21.25
N TYR A 48 14.30 -8.44 20.32
CA TYR A 48 14.00 -8.07 18.94
C TYR A 48 13.47 -9.25 18.12
N ASP A 49 14.00 -10.44 18.32
CA ASP A 49 13.50 -11.66 17.65
C ASP A 49 12.00 -11.88 17.93
N GLU A 50 11.56 -11.64 19.16
CA GLU A 50 10.15 -11.69 19.53
C GLU A 50 9.32 -10.64 18.77
N VAL A 51 9.79 -9.39 18.67
CA VAL A 51 9.13 -8.34 17.88
C VAL A 51 8.98 -8.73 16.42
N HIS A 52 10.08 -9.20 15.84
CA HIS A 52 10.16 -9.58 14.43
C HIS A 52 9.20 -10.74 14.10
N ASN A 53 9.27 -11.81 14.86
CA ASN A 53 8.45 -12.99 14.61
C ASN A 53 6.97 -12.76 14.95
N GLN A 54 6.66 -11.95 15.97
CA GLN A 54 5.27 -11.57 16.27
C GLN A 54 4.67 -10.74 15.14
N ALA A 55 5.41 -9.79 14.57
CA ALA A 55 4.95 -9.01 13.41
C ALA A 55 4.60 -9.92 12.22
N LYS A 56 5.44 -10.90 11.90
CA LYS A 56 5.18 -11.91 10.86
C LYS A 56 3.91 -12.71 11.15
N ALA A 57 3.79 -13.22 12.37
CA ALA A 57 2.65 -14.04 12.80
C ALA A 57 1.33 -13.25 12.72
N ASP A 58 1.32 -11.99 13.15
CA ASP A 58 0.14 -11.14 13.12
C ASP A 58 -0.30 -10.83 11.69
N ILE A 59 0.64 -10.58 10.77
CA ILE A 59 0.36 -10.37 9.36
C ILE A 59 -0.26 -11.63 8.73
N LEU A 60 0.36 -12.80 8.88
CA LEU A 60 -0.18 -14.05 8.35
C LEU A 60 -1.56 -14.38 8.93
N SER A 61 -1.74 -14.17 10.23
CA SER A 61 -3.03 -14.37 10.92
C SER A 61 -4.13 -13.44 10.35
N LEU A 62 -3.85 -12.16 10.14
CA LEU A 62 -4.79 -11.20 9.55
C LEU A 62 -5.17 -11.58 8.12
N MET A 63 -4.23 -12.13 7.37
CA MET A 63 -4.44 -12.56 5.99
C MET A 63 -5.07 -13.97 5.87
N GLY A 64 -5.22 -14.71 6.97
CA GLY A 64 -5.72 -16.07 6.97
C GLY A 64 -4.82 -17.05 6.19
N LEU A 65 -3.51 -16.79 6.18
CA LEU A 65 -2.51 -17.59 5.51
C LEU A 65 -1.87 -18.59 6.46
N GLY A 66 -1.59 -19.79 5.95
CA GLY A 66 -0.98 -20.90 6.69
C GLY A 66 0.53 -21.01 6.47
N ASP A 67 1.07 -22.17 6.84
CA ASP A 67 2.50 -22.47 6.84
C ASP A 67 3.13 -22.55 5.44
N ASP A 68 2.36 -22.51 4.39
CA ASP A 68 2.83 -22.47 3.00
C ASP A 68 3.28 -21.07 2.56
N TYR A 69 3.01 -20.04 3.38
CA TYR A 69 3.46 -18.66 3.18
C TYR A 69 4.51 -18.23 4.20
N ASP A 70 5.28 -17.22 3.84
CA ASP A 70 6.14 -16.52 4.79
C ASP A 70 6.13 -15.00 4.53
N VAL A 71 6.59 -14.26 5.55
CA VAL A 71 6.71 -12.81 5.55
C VAL A 71 8.18 -12.42 5.55
N LEU A 72 8.55 -11.52 4.63
CA LEU A 72 9.87 -10.92 4.63
C LEU A 72 9.76 -9.40 4.83
N PHE A 73 10.76 -8.85 5.49
CA PHE A 73 10.98 -7.43 5.60
C PHE A 73 12.25 -7.06 4.85
N VAL A 74 12.10 -6.36 3.72
CA VAL A 74 13.22 -5.94 2.89
C VAL A 74 13.33 -4.42 2.84
N GLN A 75 14.48 -3.92 2.43
CA GLN A 75 14.75 -2.49 2.33
C GLN A 75 14.46 -1.99 0.91
N GLY A 76 14.49 -0.67 0.70
CA GLY A 76 14.33 -0.06 -0.64
C GLY A 76 12.90 0.24 -1.06
N GLY A 77 11.89 -0.10 -0.24
CA GLY A 77 10.48 0.14 -0.52
C GLY A 77 9.99 -0.62 -1.75
N ALA A 78 8.78 -0.29 -2.22
CA ALA A 78 8.18 -0.93 -3.40
C ALA A 78 9.00 -0.67 -4.68
N SER A 79 9.75 0.44 -4.77
CA SER A 79 10.55 0.74 -5.96
C SER A 79 11.67 -0.28 -6.19
N LEU A 80 12.33 -0.75 -5.13
CA LEU A 80 13.30 -1.84 -5.28
C LEU A 80 12.60 -3.18 -5.51
N ALA A 81 11.42 -3.39 -4.92
CA ALA A 81 10.65 -4.61 -5.15
C ALA A 81 10.24 -4.77 -6.63
N PHE A 82 9.97 -3.68 -7.36
CA PHE A 82 9.69 -3.73 -8.81
C PHE A 82 10.82 -4.43 -9.58
N ALA A 83 12.07 -4.01 -9.36
CA ALA A 83 13.23 -4.63 -9.98
C ALA A 83 13.48 -6.06 -9.46
N MET A 84 13.41 -6.25 -8.13
CA MET A 84 13.68 -7.55 -7.51
C MET A 84 12.70 -8.63 -7.98
N VAL A 85 11.42 -8.32 -8.14
CA VAL A 85 10.41 -9.26 -8.66
C VAL A 85 10.81 -9.73 -10.06
N ALA A 86 11.10 -8.81 -10.97
CA ALA A 86 11.52 -9.16 -12.33
C ALA A 86 12.81 -9.99 -12.34
N MET A 87 13.82 -9.58 -11.55
CA MET A 87 15.11 -10.27 -11.46
C MET A 87 15.01 -11.70 -10.90
N ASN A 88 14.11 -11.93 -9.94
CA ASN A 88 14.02 -13.23 -9.28
C ASN A 88 13.15 -14.23 -10.02
N TYR A 89 12.14 -13.79 -10.78
CA TYR A 89 11.10 -14.70 -11.26
C TYR A 89 10.89 -14.71 -12.77
N ALA A 90 11.42 -13.75 -13.52
CA ALA A 90 11.25 -13.70 -14.97
C ALA A 90 12.56 -13.98 -15.71
N THR A 91 12.43 -14.54 -16.92
CA THR A 91 13.53 -14.73 -17.87
C THR A 91 13.11 -14.23 -19.26
N LYS A 92 14.01 -14.21 -20.22
CA LYS A 92 13.67 -13.83 -21.61
C LYS A 92 12.71 -14.82 -22.26
N GLU A 93 12.79 -16.10 -21.87
CA GLU A 93 11.96 -17.20 -22.36
C GLU A 93 10.63 -17.28 -21.62
N LYS A 94 10.60 -16.86 -20.35
CA LYS A 94 9.41 -16.89 -19.50
C LYS A 94 9.24 -15.52 -18.84
N LYS A 95 8.55 -14.62 -19.55
CA LYS A 95 8.39 -13.23 -19.15
C LYS A 95 7.36 -13.05 -18.03
N GLY A 96 7.51 -11.97 -17.28
CA GLY A 96 6.45 -11.47 -16.41
C GLY A 96 5.42 -10.68 -17.21
N SER A 97 4.14 -10.99 -17.05
CA SER A 97 3.03 -10.25 -17.65
C SER A 97 2.54 -9.18 -16.69
N TYR A 98 2.30 -7.96 -17.18
CA TYR A 98 1.97 -6.79 -16.37
C TYR A 98 0.64 -6.16 -16.79
N VAL A 99 -0.19 -5.80 -15.81
CA VAL A 99 -1.40 -4.99 -16.02
C VAL A 99 -1.10 -3.55 -15.67
N LEU A 100 -1.11 -2.68 -16.68
CA LEU A 100 -0.78 -1.26 -16.53
C LEU A 100 -2.05 -0.46 -16.16
N SER A 101 -2.39 -0.43 -14.89
CA SER A 101 -3.56 0.27 -14.34
C SER A 101 -3.24 1.63 -13.72
N GLY A 102 -1.97 2.06 -13.74
CA GLY A 102 -1.52 3.32 -13.17
C GLY A 102 -0.01 3.51 -13.21
N SER A 103 0.46 4.63 -12.69
CA SER A 103 1.89 4.99 -12.75
C SER A 103 2.81 3.99 -12.03
N PHE A 104 2.40 3.40 -10.91
CA PHE A 104 3.25 2.44 -10.20
C PHE A 104 3.27 1.09 -10.90
N ALA A 105 2.14 0.64 -11.45
CA ALA A 105 2.10 -0.54 -12.32
C ALA A 105 2.99 -0.37 -13.56
N THR A 106 2.99 0.83 -14.19
CA THR A 106 3.88 1.15 -15.30
C THR A 106 5.35 1.10 -14.88
N LYS A 107 5.71 1.69 -13.73
CA LYS A 107 7.09 1.62 -13.21
C LYS A 107 7.55 0.19 -12.93
N ALA A 108 6.68 -0.66 -12.42
CA ALA A 108 7.02 -2.07 -12.22
C ALA A 108 7.30 -2.79 -13.55
N TYR A 109 6.50 -2.50 -14.58
CA TYR A 109 6.75 -2.98 -15.93
C TYR A 109 8.06 -2.42 -16.51
N ASP A 110 8.34 -1.12 -16.33
CA ASP A 110 9.53 -0.46 -16.84
C ASP A 110 10.82 -1.16 -16.35
N GLU A 111 10.87 -1.58 -15.06
CA GLU A 111 11.99 -2.35 -14.53
C GLU A 111 12.14 -3.73 -15.22
N ALA A 112 11.05 -4.42 -15.47
CA ALA A 112 11.10 -5.69 -16.21
C ALA A 112 11.47 -5.49 -17.69
N ALA A 113 11.01 -4.40 -18.30
CA ALA A 113 11.33 -4.04 -19.67
C ALA A 113 12.82 -3.71 -19.85
N LEU A 114 13.44 -2.99 -18.88
CA LEU A 114 14.89 -2.74 -18.87
C LEU A 114 15.70 -4.04 -18.87
N LEU A 115 15.20 -5.09 -18.23
CA LEU A 115 15.83 -6.42 -18.23
C LEU A 115 15.47 -7.27 -19.45
N GLY A 116 14.52 -6.82 -20.28
CA GLY A 116 14.02 -7.57 -21.44
C GLY A 116 13.11 -8.76 -21.07
N VAL A 117 12.53 -8.75 -19.85
CA VAL A 117 11.76 -9.87 -19.30
C VAL A 117 10.30 -9.50 -18.99
N GLY A 118 9.82 -8.35 -19.45
CA GLY A 118 8.45 -7.88 -19.25
C GLY A 118 7.62 -7.92 -20.52
N GLU A 119 6.31 -8.15 -20.36
CA GLU A 119 5.29 -7.97 -21.39
C GLU A 119 4.02 -7.36 -20.79
N ILE A 120 3.18 -6.75 -21.62
CA ILE A 120 1.95 -6.09 -21.19
C ILE A 120 0.77 -7.02 -21.45
N ALA A 121 0.03 -7.38 -20.38
CA ALA A 121 -1.18 -8.18 -20.47
C ALA A 121 -2.44 -7.31 -20.65
N ALA A 122 -2.47 -6.11 -20.09
CA ALA A 122 -3.54 -5.13 -20.25
C ALA A 122 -3.06 -3.72 -19.89
N SER A 123 -3.78 -2.71 -20.38
CA SER A 123 -3.50 -1.31 -20.02
C SER A 123 -4.78 -0.46 -20.07
N SER A 124 -5.03 0.33 -19.03
CA SER A 124 -6.06 1.38 -19.03
C SER A 124 -5.50 2.78 -19.29
N LYS A 125 -4.26 2.87 -19.82
CA LYS A 125 -3.55 4.13 -20.06
C LYS A 125 -4.28 5.07 -21.01
N ASP A 126 -4.84 4.53 -22.10
CA ASP A 126 -5.53 5.32 -23.11
C ASP A 126 -6.82 5.95 -22.56
N GLY A 127 -7.45 5.31 -21.55
CA GLY A 127 -8.56 5.86 -20.77
C GLY A 127 -8.12 6.79 -19.63
N GLY A 128 -6.83 7.14 -19.53
CA GLY A 128 -6.29 7.99 -18.47
C GLY A 128 -6.25 7.31 -17.10
N PHE A 129 -6.19 5.99 -17.06
CA PHE A 129 -6.20 5.18 -15.83
C PHE A 129 -7.44 5.43 -14.94
N ARG A 130 -8.59 5.68 -15.56
CA ARG A 130 -9.86 5.92 -14.85
C ARG A 130 -10.48 4.65 -14.30
N HIS A 131 -10.12 3.48 -14.85
CA HIS A 131 -10.56 2.17 -14.39
C HIS A 131 -9.37 1.21 -14.25
N VAL A 132 -9.57 0.15 -13.48
CA VAL A 132 -8.70 -1.03 -13.51
C VAL A 132 -9.19 -1.95 -14.63
N PRO A 133 -8.28 -2.54 -15.45
CA PRO A 133 -8.68 -3.46 -16.49
C PRO A 133 -9.57 -4.60 -15.97
N THR A 134 -10.62 -4.94 -16.71
CA THR A 134 -11.50 -6.08 -16.42
C THR A 134 -10.83 -7.40 -16.76
N GLN A 135 -11.42 -8.52 -16.33
CA GLN A 135 -10.90 -9.86 -16.68
C GLN A 135 -10.78 -10.08 -18.20
N GLU A 136 -11.75 -9.57 -18.96
CA GLU A 136 -11.80 -9.72 -20.42
C GLU A 136 -10.73 -8.89 -21.14
N GLU A 137 -10.29 -7.79 -20.54
CA GLU A 137 -9.23 -6.94 -21.07
C GLU A 137 -7.84 -7.55 -20.84
N ILE A 138 -7.68 -8.45 -19.85
CA ILE A 138 -6.39 -9.08 -19.53
C ILE A 138 -6.10 -10.20 -20.54
N LYS A 139 -5.09 -9.98 -21.36
CA LYS A 139 -4.59 -10.96 -22.35
C LYS A 139 -3.34 -11.64 -21.79
N LEU A 140 -3.56 -12.59 -20.87
CA LEU A 140 -2.49 -13.29 -20.16
C LEU A 140 -1.92 -14.44 -21.03
N ASP A 141 -0.60 -14.45 -21.22
CA ASP A 141 0.09 -15.65 -21.75
C ASP A 141 0.03 -16.77 -20.70
N PRO A 142 -0.52 -17.95 -21.03
CA PRO A 142 -0.57 -19.08 -20.11
C PRO A 142 0.80 -19.60 -19.70
N ASN A 143 1.87 -19.24 -20.42
CA ASN A 143 3.25 -19.56 -20.09
C ASN A 143 3.99 -18.46 -19.35
N ALA A 144 3.35 -17.34 -19.01
CA ALA A 144 3.98 -16.26 -18.29
C ALA A 144 4.57 -16.73 -16.96
N ALA A 145 5.64 -16.09 -16.51
CA ALA A 145 6.25 -16.36 -15.21
C ALA A 145 5.29 -16.00 -14.05
N TYR A 146 4.57 -14.90 -14.22
CA TYR A 146 3.56 -14.39 -13.32
C TYR A 146 2.68 -13.35 -14.02
N LEU A 147 1.49 -13.08 -13.47
CA LEU A 147 0.74 -11.85 -13.75
C LEU A 147 0.99 -10.87 -12.60
N HIS A 148 1.47 -9.68 -12.93
CA HIS A 148 1.70 -8.60 -11.96
C HIS A 148 0.65 -7.49 -12.11
N LEU A 149 0.11 -7.03 -10.97
CA LEU A 149 -0.78 -5.88 -10.93
C LEU A 149 -0.54 -5.01 -9.69
N CYS A 150 -0.89 -3.73 -9.78
CA CYS A 150 -1.00 -2.82 -8.64
C CYS A 150 -2.45 -2.82 -8.19
N TYR A 151 -2.71 -3.39 -7.00
CA TYR A 151 -4.07 -3.69 -6.56
C TYR A 151 -4.88 -2.45 -6.20
N ASN A 152 -4.20 -1.39 -5.74
CA ASN A 152 -4.76 -0.05 -5.56
C ASN A 152 -3.81 1.03 -6.11
N ASN A 153 -4.31 1.90 -6.98
CA ASN A 153 -3.57 2.93 -7.67
C ASN A 153 -3.63 4.27 -6.93
N THR A 154 -2.68 4.52 -6.07
CA THR A 154 -2.58 5.68 -5.17
C THR A 154 -2.71 7.04 -5.89
N ILE A 155 -2.24 7.14 -7.14
CA ILE A 155 -2.20 8.39 -7.90
C ILE A 155 -3.55 8.69 -8.56
N TYR A 156 -4.21 7.68 -9.10
CA TYR A 156 -5.45 7.82 -9.87
C TYR A 156 -6.71 7.53 -9.05
N GLY A 157 -6.57 6.89 -7.89
CA GLY A 157 -7.70 6.56 -7.03
C GLY A 157 -8.56 5.43 -7.58
N THR A 158 -7.93 4.48 -8.29
CA THR A 158 -8.57 3.26 -8.78
C THR A 158 -8.09 2.03 -8.03
N GLU A 159 -8.98 1.07 -7.79
CA GLU A 159 -8.76 -0.12 -6.98
C GLU A 159 -9.44 -1.33 -7.60
N TYR A 160 -8.82 -2.50 -7.52
CA TYR A 160 -9.45 -3.76 -7.91
C TYR A 160 -10.46 -4.20 -6.86
N HIS A 161 -11.71 -4.44 -7.28
CA HIS A 161 -12.76 -5.04 -6.46
C HIS A 161 -12.98 -6.52 -6.78
N TYR A 162 -12.13 -7.11 -7.61
CA TYR A 162 -12.10 -8.52 -7.95
C TYR A 162 -10.65 -9.02 -7.98
N ILE A 163 -10.44 -10.31 -7.90
CA ILE A 163 -9.15 -10.96 -8.06
C ILE A 163 -9.14 -11.63 -9.44
N PRO A 164 -8.24 -11.24 -10.36
CA PRO A 164 -8.19 -11.85 -11.68
C PRO A 164 -7.93 -13.35 -11.63
N GLU A 165 -8.64 -14.10 -12.48
CA GLU A 165 -8.38 -15.51 -12.69
C GLU A 165 -7.17 -15.67 -13.63
N THR A 166 -6.15 -16.37 -13.15
CA THR A 166 -4.87 -16.52 -13.86
C THR A 166 -4.55 -17.97 -14.26
N GLY A 167 -5.47 -18.89 -13.96
CA GLY A 167 -5.23 -20.32 -14.18
C GLY A 167 -4.02 -20.82 -13.38
N THR A 168 -3.02 -21.33 -14.07
CA THR A 168 -1.78 -21.84 -13.44
C THR A 168 -0.69 -20.76 -13.29
N VAL A 169 -0.88 -19.58 -13.87
CA VAL A 169 0.10 -18.49 -13.79
C VAL A 169 0.03 -17.85 -12.40
N PRO A 170 1.17 -17.73 -11.68
CA PRO A 170 1.21 -17.12 -10.36
C PRO A 170 0.74 -15.65 -10.40
N LEU A 171 -0.15 -15.25 -9.47
CA LEU A 171 -0.59 -13.87 -9.33
C LEU A 171 0.30 -13.12 -8.33
N PHE A 172 0.89 -12.02 -8.79
CA PHE A 172 1.76 -11.12 -8.02
C PHE A 172 1.10 -9.74 -7.87
N ALA A 173 1.15 -9.16 -6.68
CA ALA A 173 0.49 -7.88 -6.43
C ALA A 173 1.35 -6.89 -5.64
N ASP A 174 1.40 -5.64 -6.12
CA ASP A 174 1.72 -4.47 -5.30
C ASP A 174 0.47 -4.05 -4.53
N MET A 175 0.48 -4.25 -3.22
CA MET A 175 -0.59 -3.82 -2.31
C MET A 175 -0.13 -2.67 -1.40
N SER A 176 0.84 -1.85 -1.81
CA SER A 176 1.40 -0.80 -0.94
C SER A 176 0.35 0.12 -0.34
N SER A 177 -0.71 0.44 -1.06
CA SER A 177 -1.71 1.42 -0.62
C SER A 177 -3.02 0.84 -0.09
N ASP A 178 -3.19 -0.48 -0.14
CA ASP A 178 -4.38 -1.17 0.37
C ASP A 178 -4.07 -2.43 1.20
N MET A 179 -2.79 -2.67 1.51
CA MET A 179 -2.38 -3.82 2.33
C MET A 179 -3.09 -3.82 3.68
N LEU A 180 -3.74 -4.93 4.03
CA LEU A 180 -4.54 -5.10 5.26
C LEU A 180 -5.68 -4.07 5.40
N SER A 181 -6.27 -3.60 4.31
CA SER A 181 -7.42 -2.67 4.34
C SER A 181 -8.77 -3.38 4.41
N ARG A 182 -8.85 -4.62 3.94
CA ARG A 182 -10.06 -5.44 3.86
C ARG A 182 -9.74 -6.93 3.73
N PRO A 183 -10.72 -7.83 3.97
CA PRO A 183 -10.56 -9.25 3.68
C PRO A 183 -10.45 -9.49 2.17
N LEU A 184 -9.53 -10.34 1.79
CA LEU A 184 -9.37 -10.89 0.44
C LEU A 184 -9.11 -12.39 0.55
N ASP A 185 -9.36 -13.14 -0.52
CA ASP A 185 -8.81 -14.49 -0.65
C ASP A 185 -7.31 -14.40 -0.99
N PHE A 186 -6.50 -14.13 0.05
CA PHE A 186 -5.05 -13.96 -0.10
C PHE A 186 -4.36 -15.22 -0.63
N LYS A 187 -4.98 -16.40 -0.56
CA LYS A 187 -4.42 -17.65 -1.09
C LYS A 187 -4.36 -17.66 -2.62
N LYS A 188 -5.14 -16.81 -3.31
CA LYS A 188 -5.05 -16.61 -4.76
C LYS A 188 -3.77 -15.89 -5.18
N PHE A 189 -3.11 -15.16 -4.28
CA PHE A 189 -1.86 -14.46 -4.57
C PHE A 189 -0.66 -15.34 -4.21
N SER A 190 0.24 -15.51 -5.15
CA SER A 190 1.48 -16.25 -4.91
C SER A 190 2.58 -15.37 -4.31
N PHE A 191 2.52 -14.05 -4.59
CA PHE A 191 3.47 -13.06 -4.11
C PHE A 191 2.79 -11.69 -3.95
N ILE A 192 2.87 -11.12 -2.76
CA ILE A 192 2.39 -9.78 -2.44
C ILE A 192 3.55 -8.99 -1.89
N TYR A 193 3.68 -7.72 -2.27
CA TYR A 193 4.58 -6.80 -1.59
C TYR A 193 3.92 -5.46 -1.32
N ALA A 194 4.43 -4.74 -0.34
CA ALA A 194 3.91 -3.44 0.07
C ALA A 194 5.01 -2.55 0.64
N GLY A 195 5.17 -1.36 0.10
CA GLY A 195 5.89 -0.28 0.77
C GLY A 195 5.08 0.17 1.98
N VAL A 196 5.61 -0.02 3.20
CA VAL A 196 4.82 0.10 4.44
C VAL A 196 4.40 1.54 4.78
N GLN A 197 5.04 2.56 4.21
CA GLN A 197 4.83 3.99 4.52
C GLN A 197 3.43 4.54 4.21
N LYS A 198 2.56 3.74 3.63
CA LYS A 198 1.18 4.12 3.30
C LYS A 198 0.21 3.66 4.39
N ASN A 199 0.04 2.36 4.54
CA ASN A 199 -1.01 1.79 5.40
C ASN A 199 -0.50 1.04 6.63
N LEU A 200 0.81 0.74 6.72
CA LEU A 200 1.33 -0.20 7.74
C LEU A 200 2.40 0.35 8.66
N GLY A 201 3.09 1.43 8.32
CA GLY A 201 4.22 1.87 9.14
C GLY A 201 4.98 3.07 8.57
N PRO A 202 6.20 3.34 9.04
CA PRO A 202 7.06 4.41 8.53
C PRO A 202 7.75 4.00 7.23
N ALA A 203 8.31 4.99 6.50
CA ALA A 203 9.12 4.74 5.31
C ALA A 203 10.40 3.93 5.62
N GLY A 204 10.90 3.19 4.62
CA GLY A 204 12.18 2.47 4.67
C GLY A 204 12.05 0.95 4.61
N THR A 205 10.89 0.40 4.94
CA THR A 205 10.63 -1.04 4.89
C THR A 205 9.70 -1.38 3.72
N CYS A 206 9.95 -2.50 3.06
CA CYS A 206 9.01 -3.16 2.18
C CYS A 206 8.64 -4.51 2.79
N LEU A 207 7.34 -4.74 2.96
CA LEU A 207 6.77 -6.02 3.36
C LEU A 207 6.64 -6.90 2.12
N VAL A 208 7.01 -8.18 2.24
CA VAL A 208 6.73 -9.22 1.24
C VAL A 208 5.99 -10.34 1.94
N VAL A 209 4.89 -10.81 1.36
CA VAL A 209 4.17 -12.02 1.79
C VAL A 209 4.05 -12.93 0.58
N ALA A 210 4.65 -14.11 0.63
CA ALA A 210 4.71 -14.98 -0.53
C ALA A 210 4.73 -16.46 -0.16
N LYS A 211 4.37 -17.29 -1.13
CA LYS A 211 4.52 -18.75 -0.99
C LYS A 211 5.98 -19.10 -0.77
N LYS A 212 6.26 -19.95 0.21
CA LYS A 212 7.61 -20.41 0.55
C LYS A 212 8.34 -21.02 -0.66
N SER A 213 7.61 -21.73 -1.52
CA SER A 213 8.15 -22.31 -2.75
C SER A 213 8.75 -21.29 -3.71
N LEU A 214 8.26 -20.03 -3.71
CA LEU A 214 8.84 -18.94 -4.46
C LEU A 214 10.05 -18.32 -3.75
N LEU A 215 10.05 -18.32 -2.42
CA LEU A 215 11.10 -17.70 -1.61
C LEU A 215 12.35 -18.57 -1.45
N GLU A 216 12.23 -19.88 -1.61
CA GLU A 216 13.34 -20.85 -1.41
C GLU A 216 14.47 -20.68 -2.40
N ASN A 217 14.16 -20.26 -3.63
CA ASN A 217 15.10 -20.21 -4.73
C ASN A 217 15.11 -18.83 -5.40
N SER A 218 16.32 -18.35 -5.68
CA SER A 218 16.57 -17.16 -6.49
C SER A 218 17.76 -17.47 -7.43
N PRO A 219 17.85 -16.83 -8.60
CA PRO A 219 19.00 -17.02 -9.50
C PRO A 219 20.32 -16.71 -8.78
N GLU A 220 21.27 -17.62 -8.85
CA GLU A 220 22.59 -17.47 -8.18
C GLU A 220 23.44 -16.36 -8.78
N THR A 221 23.12 -15.93 -9.99
CA THR A 221 23.76 -14.82 -10.67
C THR A 221 23.41 -13.45 -10.09
N LEU A 222 22.34 -13.36 -9.30
CA LEU A 222 21.96 -12.10 -8.66
C LEU A 222 22.89 -11.76 -7.47
N PRO A 223 23.16 -10.48 -7.23
CA PRO A 223 23.80 -10.03 -5.99
C PRO A 223 23.02 -10.50 -4.76
N THR A 224 23.73 -10.86 -3.70
CA THR A 224 23.16 -11.52 -2.51
C THR A 224 21.95 -10.82 -1.92
N MET A 225 21.99 -9.48 -1.79
CA MET A 225 20.90 -8.70 -1.21
C MET A 225 19.67 -8.54 -2.14
N LEU A 226 19.80 -8.88 -3.42
CA LEU A 226 18.70 -8.83 -4.39
C LEU A 226 17.98 -10.18 -4.52
N ARG A 227 18.42 -11.22 -3.79
CA ARG A 227 17.82 -12.55 -3.78
C ARG A 227 16.76 -12.65 -2.68
N TYR A 228 15.52 -12.94 -3.00
CA TYR A 228 14.52 -13.22 -1.98
C TYR A 228 14.88 -14.46 -1.14
N SER A 229 15.57 -15.45 -1.73
CA SER A 229 16.05 -16.63 -1.00
C SER A 229 17.07 -16.29 0.09
N THR A 230 17.88 -15.25 -0.07
CA THR A 230 18.78 -14.76 1.00
C THR A 230 17.99 -14.25 2.21
N HIS A 231 16.99 -13.42 1.95
CA HIS A 231 16.13 -12.88 2.99
C HIS A 231 15.31 -13.98 3.67
N TYR A 232 14.77 -14.92 2.91
CA TYR A 232 14.00 -16.06 3.44
C TYR A 232 14.85 -16.93 4.36
N LYS A 233 16.00 -17.44 3.87
CA LYS A 233 16.91 -18.33 4.63
C LYS A 233 17.49 -17.68 5.90
N LYS A 234 17.48 -16.37 5.98
CA LYS A 234 17.99 -15.61 7.12
C LYS A 234 16.91 -14.83 7.87
N ASN A 235 15.63 -15.19 7.69
CA ASN A 235 14.48 -14.55 8.36
C ASN A 235 14.54 -13.02 8.26
N SER A 236 14.90 -12.47 7.08
CA SER A 236 15.16 -11.03 6.83
C SER A 236 16.29 -10.40 7.67
N LEU A 237 17.11 -11.21 8.32
CA LEU A 237 18.19 -10.78 9.22
C LEU A 237 19.59 -11.09 8.64
N TYR A 238 19.72 -11.16 7.32
CA TYR A 238 21.01 -11.32 6.67
C TYR A 238 21.94 -10.14 6.99
N ASN A 239 21.41 -8.93 6.93
CA ASN A 239 22.03 -7.68 7.41
C ASN A 239 21.17 -7.09 8.54
N THR A 240 21.63 -5.99 9.15
CA THR A 240 20.81 -5.24 10.12
C THR A 240 19.58 -4.69 9.45
N PRO A 241 18.37 -5.09 9.87
CA PRO A 241 17.12 -4.68 9.23
C PRO A 241 16.70 -3.28 9.71
N PRO A 242 15.69 -2.65 9.08
CA PRO A 242 15.06 -1.44 9.57
C PRO A 242 14.22 -1.73 10.82
N ALA A 243 14.90 -2.03 11.95
CA ALA A 243 14.31 -2.61 13.17
C ALA A 243 13.11 -1.81 13.71
N PHE A 244 13.22 -0.49 13.76
CA PHE A 244 12.11 0.37 14.20
C PHE A 244 10.93 0.34 13.21
N GLY A 245 11.20 0.28 11.91
CA GLY A 245 10.14 0.14 10.91
C GLY A 245 9.36 -1.16 11.07
N ILE A 246 10.04 -2.28 11.31
CA ILE A 246 9.43 -3.59 11.54
C ILE A 246 8.64 -3.60 12.86
N TYR A 247 9.18 -3.01 13.92
CA TYR A 247 8.48 -2.82 15.19
C TYR A 247 7.16 -2.07 14.98
N MET A 248 7.18 -0.96 14.24
CA MET A 248 5.98 -0.17 13.94
C MET A 248 4.96 -0.96 13.10
N VAL A 249 5.41 -1.74 12.11
CA VAL A 249 4.53 -2.63 11.33
C VAL A 249 3.84 -3.65 12.24
N GLY A 250 4.57 -4.26 13.17
CA GLY A 250 4.00 -5.18 14.16
C GLY A 250 2.94 -4.50 15.05
N LYS A 251 3.22 -3.29 15.52
CA LYS A 251 2.24 -2.50 16.31
C LYS A 251 0.98 -2.16 15.50
N VAL A 252 1.12 -1.78 14.23
CA VAL A 252 -0.04 -1.51 13.36
C VAL A 252 -0.83 -2.80 13.09
N ALA A 253 -0.17 -3.93 12.84
CA ALA A 253 -0.86 -5.22 12.67
C ALA A 253 -1.63 -5.62 13.93
N ALA A 254 -1.02 -5.49 15.10
CA ALA A 254 -1.70 -5.72 16.39
C ALA A 254 -2.88 -4.76 16.60
N TRP A 255 -2.72 -3.49 16.24
CA TRP A 255 -3.81 -2.51 16.29
C TRP A 255 -4.98 -2.93 15.37
N ILE A 256 -4.72 -3.36 14.12
CA ILE A 256 -5.78 -3.84 13.22
C ILE A 256 -6.52 -5.04 13.85
N LYS A 257 -5.82 -5.99 14.46
CA LYS A 257 -6.43 -7.13 15.18
C LYS A 257 -7.33 -6.63 16.32
N ALA A 258 -6.85 -5.70 17.13
CA ALA A 258 -7.60 -5.12 18.25
C ALA A 258 -8.84 -4.31 17.80
N GLN A 259 -8.81 -3.76 16.57
CA GLN A 259 -9.97 -3.08 15.96
C GLN A 259 -11.04 -4.03 15.40
N GLY A 260 -10.88 -5.35 15.53
CA GLY A 260 -11.81 -6.36 15.01
C GLY A 260 -11.36 -6.99 13.68
N GLY A 261 -10.11 -6.82 13.29
CA GLY A 261 -9.50 -7.41 12.10
C GLY A 261 -9.95 -6.78 10.79
N LEU A 262 -9.68 -7.49 9.68
CA LEU A 262 -9.88 -6.93 8.34
C LEU A 262 -11.35 -6.67 8.00
N ALA A 263 -12.29 -7.46 8.52
CA ALA A 263 -13.71 -7.29 8.25
C ALA A 263 -14.25 -5.97 8.81
N GLU A 264 -13.85 -5.61 10.03
CA GLU A 264 -14.23 -4.34 10.62
C GLU A 264 -13.48 -3.17 9.98
N MET A 265 -12.22 -3.39 9.61
CA MET A 265 -11.44 -2.38 8.89
C MET A 265 -12.07 -2.03 7.54
N ALA A 266 -12.54 -3.04 6.78
CA ALA A 266 -13.27 -2.82 5.53
C ALA A 266 -14.49 -1.92 5.71
N LYS A 267 -15.37 -2.22 6.68
CA LYS A 267 -16.56 -1.41 6.99
C LYS A 267 -16.20 0.05 7.28
N ARG A 268 -15.12 0.28 8.06
CA ARG A 268 -14.64 1.64 8.37
C ARG A 268 -14.16 2.37 7.13
N ASN A 269 -13.40 1.67 6.28
CA ASN A 269 -12.85 2.23 5.05
C ASN A 269 -13.96 2.54 4.03
N GLU A 270 -14.90 1.61 3.83
CA GLU A 270 -16.08 1.82 2.99
C GLU A 270 -16.90 3.03 3.45
N LYS A 271 -17.19 3.13 4.76
CA LYS A 271 -17.92 4.27 5.32
C LYS A 271 -17.22 5.61 5.07
N LYS A 272 -15.90 5.66 5.24
CA LYS A 272 -15.10 6.86 4.96
C LYS A 272 -15.12 7.22 3.48
N ALA A 273 -14.91 6.23 2.61
CA ALA A 273 -14.90 6.43 1.16
C ALA A 273 -16.27 6.87 0.65
N ALA A 274 -17.36 6.23 1.10
CA ALA A 274 -18.71 6.59 0.73
C ALA A 274 -19.01 8.07 1.07
N LEU A 275 -18.68 8.51 2.30
CA LEU A 275 -18.91 9.89 2.73
C LEU A 275 -18.25 10.91 1.77
N LEU A 276 -17.04 10.63 1.33
CA LEU A 276 -16.29 11.53 0.44
C LEU A 276 -16.79 11.45 -1.00
N TYR A 277 -17.09 10.25 -1.51
CA TYR A 277 -17.65 10.09 -2.85
C TYR A 277 -19.06 10.69 -2.96
N ASP A 278 -19.90 10.58 -1.93
CA ASP A 278 -21.22 11.22 -1.90
C ASP A 278 -21.11 12.74 -1.98
N ALA A 279 -20.12 13.33 -1.28
CA ALA A 279 -19.87 14.78 -1.37
C ALA A 279 -19.42 15.22 -2.78
N ILE A 280 -18.64 14.37 -3.46
CA ILE A 280 -18.21 14.61 -4.84
C ILE A 280 -19.39 14.48 -5.80
N ASP A 281 -20.13 13.37 -5.75
CA ASP A 281 -21.20 13.03 -6.69
C ASP A 281 -22.40 13.97 -6.55
N SER A 282 -22.75 14.42 -5.33
CA SER A 282 -23.82 15.38 -5.06
C SER A 282 -23.44 16.85 -5.31
N SER A 283 -22.23 17.11 -5.76
CA SER A 283 -21.75 18.47 -5.96
C SER A 283 -22.26 19.17 -7.22
N ASN A 284 -23.07 18.52 -8.04
CA ASN A 284 -23.54 18.99 -9.36
C ASN A 284 -22.36 19.39 -10.29
N GLY A 285 -21.28 18.59 -10.26
CA GLY A 285 -20.11 18.78 -11.11
C GLY A 285 -19.10 19.84 -10.60
N PHE A 286 -19.35 20.43 -9.43
CA PHE A 286 -18.36 21.34 -8.81
C PHE A 286 -17.07 20.59 -8.46
N TYR A 287 -17.20 19.39 -7.86
CA TYR A 287 -16.14 18.40 -7.71
C TYR A 287 -16.31 17.31 -8.75
N LYS A 288 -15.23 16.92 -9.44
CA LYS A 288 -15.24 15.87 -10.45
C LYS A 288 -14.26 14.77 -10.05
N GLY A 289 -14.77 13.61 -9.68
CA GLY A 289 -13.95 12.42 -9.40
C GLY A 289 -13.20 11.95 -10.64
N HIS A 290 -12.00 11.39 -10.43
CA HIS A 290 -11.20 10.85 -11.53
C HIS A 290 -11.64 9.43 -11.89
N ALA A 291 -11.73 8.56 -10.90
CA ALA A 291 -12.02 7.14 -11.09
C ALA A 291 -13.49 6.90 -11.51
N ASP A 292 -13.70 5.98 -12.43
CA ASP A 292 -15.02 5.45 -12.77
C ASP A 292 -15.58 4.69 -11.55
N LYS A 293 -16.94 4.69 -11.42
CA LYS A 293 -17.58 4.22 -10.19
C LYS A 293 -17.18 2.82 -9.75
N ASP A 294 -17.08 1.90 -10.70
CA ASP A 294 -16.75 0.48 -10.44
C ASP A 294 -15.27 0.24 -10.10
N SER A 295 -14.45 1.28 -10.24
CA SER A 295 -13.01 1.22 -9.95
C SER A 295 -12.58 2.17 -8.82
N ARG A 296 -13.52 2.77 -8.09
CA ARG A 296 -13.20 3.74 -7.03
C ARG A 296 -12.43 3.11 -5.88
N SER A 297 -11.34 3.75 -5.49
CA SER A 297 -10.53 3.32 -4.36
C SER A 297 -11.17 3.66 -3.01
N PHE A 298 -11.12 2.73 -2.06
CA PHE A 298 -11.46 2.99 -0.66
C PHE A 298 -10.32 3.67 0.12
N MET A 299 -9.13 3.75 -0.49
CA MET A 299 -7.91 4.26 0.17
C MET A 299 -7.49 5.64 -0.32
N ASN A 300 -7.70 5.95 -1.60
CA ASN A 300 -7.22 7.17 -2.23
C ASN A 300 -8.33 7.76 -3.11
N VAL A 301 -8.93 8.85 -2.67
CA VAL A 301 -9.99 9.54 -3.42
C VAL A 301 -9.41 10.73 -4.15
N THR A 302 -9.47 10.72 -5.49
CA THR A 302 -8.92 11.76 -6.34
C THR A 302 -10.04 12.53 -7.02
N PHE A 303 -9.94 13.87 -7.03
CA PHE A 303 -10.94 14.73 -7.66
C PHE A 303 -10.33 16.05 -8.14
N ARG A 304 -11.06 16.73 -9.05
CA ARG A 304 -10.70 18.00 -9.63
C ARG A 304 -11.77 19.05 -9.34
N LEU A 305 -11.38 20.30 -9.42
CA LEU A 305 -12.26 21.46 -9.54
C LEU A 305 -12.24 22.01 -10.98
N ARG A 306 -13.12 22.95 -11.26
CA ARG A 306 -13.30 23.52 -12.62
C ARG A 306 -12.10 24.34 -13.11
N SER A 307 -11.22 24.82 -12.21
CA SER A 307 -10.00 25.55 -12.59
C SER A 307 -8.84 25.27 -11.63
N GLU A 308 -7.61 25.41 -12.12
CA GLU A 308 -6.40 25.27 -11.30
C GLU A 308 -6.29 26.32 -10.20
N GLU A 309 -6.83 27.53 -10.40
CA GLU A 309 -6.88 28.59 -9.40
C GLU A 309 -7.72 28.17 -8.21
N LEU A 310 -8.91 27.58 -8.46
CA LEU A 310 -9.76 27.03 -7.41
C LEU A 310 -9.12 25.83 -6.70
N GLU A 311 -8.38 24.99 -7.42
CA GLU A 311 -7.63 23.89 -6.83
C GLU A 311 -6.55 24.39 -5.87
N LYS A 312 -5.79 25.43 -6.27
CA LYS A 312 -4.77 26.06 -5.42
C LYS A 312 -5.40 26.71 -4.18
N LYS A 313 -6.51 27.43 -4.37
CA LYS A 313 -7.28 28.04 -3.27
C LYS A 313 -7.78 26.97 -2.30
N PHE A 314 -8.41 25.90 -2.81
CA PHE A 314 -8.89 24.78 -1.99
C PHE A 314 -7.77 24.18 -1.13
N VAL A 315 -6.61 23.89 -1.72
CA VAL A 315 -5.48 23.29 -1.00
C VAL A 315 -4.95 24.23 0.09
N ALA A 316 -4.86 25.53 -0.18
CA ALA A 316 -4.38 26.50 0.80
C ALA A 316 -5.36 26.62 1.98
N GLU A 317 -6.65 26.82 1.72
CA GLU A 317 -7.67 26.98 2.76
C GLU A 317 -7.88 25.68 3.55
N ALA A 318 -7.81 24.51 2.90
CA ALA A 318 -7.85 23.22 3.60
C ALA A 318 -6.73 23.10 4.64
N ALA A 319 -5.51 23.53 4.29
CA ALA A 319 -4.38 23.50 5.21
C ALA A 319 -4.61 24.42 6.44
N GLU A 320 -5.20 25.62 6.24
CA GLU A 320 -5.57 26.54 7.32
C GLU A 320 -6.63 25.93 8.28
N HIS A 321 -7.47 25.02 7.76
CA HIS A 321 -8.45 24.29 8.53
C HIS A 321 -7.91 22.98 9.15
N GLY A 322 -6.59 22.78 9.14
CA GLY A 322 -5.96 21.57 9.69
C GLY A 322 -6.15 20.29 8.84
N LEU A 323 -6.46 20.44 7.54
CA LEU A 323 -6.65 19.37 6.57
C LEU A 323 -5.42 19.29 5.66
N GLY A 324 -4.32 18.70 6.17
CA GLY A 324 -3.04 18.69 5.47
C GLY A 324 -2.93 17.61 4.41
N GLY A 325 -2.15 17.87 3.33
CA GLY A 325 -1.76 16.86 2.36
C GLY A 325 -2.80 16.51 1.30
N VAL A 326 -3.85 17.34 1.11
CA VAL A 326 -4.92 17.08 0.13
C VAL A 326 -4.55 17.41 -1.32
N LYS A 327 -3.38 17.99 -1.58
CA LYS A 327 -2.91 18.29 -2.95
C LYS A 327 -2.71 17.00 -3.75
N GLY A 328 -3.24 16.97 -4.98
CA GLY A 328 -3.07 15.85 -5.90
C GLY A 328 -1.63 15.66 -6.39
N HIS A 329 -1.37 14.53 -7.02
CA HIS A 329 -0.06 14.24 -7.59
C HIS A 329 0.22 15.16 -8.79
N ARG A 330 1.48 15.60 -8.94
CA ARG A 330 1.91 16.54 -10.00
C ARG A 330 1.55 16.09 -11.43
N SER A 331 1.44 14.80 -11.70
CA SER A 331 1.09 14.25 -13.02
C SER A 331 -0.40 14.29 -13.33
N VAL A 332 -1.27 14.42 -12.32
CA VAL A 332 -2.73 14.40 -12.46
C VAL A 332 -3.33 15.77 -12.11
N GLY A 333 -2.69 16.50 -11.18
CA GLY A 333 -3.21 17.73 -10.61
C GLY A 333 -4.35 17.48 -9.62
N GLY A 334 -5.16 18.51 -9.36
CA GLY A 334 -6.31 18.41 -8.48
C GLY A 334 -6.00 18.12 -7.03
N MET A 335 -6.91 17.39 -6.39
CA MET A 335 -6.85 16.97 -5.01
C MET A 335 -6.82 15.47 -4.91
N ARG A 336 -6.20 14.98 -3.80
CA ARG A 336 -6.23 13.58 -3.41
C ARG A 336 -6.32 13.49 -1.90
N ALA A 337 -7.37 12.87 -1.41
CA ALA A 337 -7.50 12.49 -0.01
C ALA A 337 -7.08 11.03 0.16
N SER A 338 -5.97 10.79 0.85
CA SER A 338 -5.56 9.43 1.25
C SER A 338 -6.14 9.13 2.62
N ILE A 339 -7.12 8.21 2.63
CA ILE A 339 -7.96 7.91 3.80
C ILE A 339 -7.72 6.50 4.33
N TYR A 340 -6.45 6.10 4.39
CA TYR A 340 -6.00 4.79 4.85
C TYR A 340 -6.61 4.33 6.17
N ASN A 341 -6.32 3.11 6.60
CA ASN A 341 -6.86 2.51 7.82
C ASN A 341 -6.82 3.44 9.04
N ALA A 342 -5.70 4.14 9.23
CA ALA A 342 -5.46 5.00 10.37
C ALA A 342 -6.16 6.37 10.33
N MET A 343 -6.70 6.79 9.17
CA MET A 343 -7.47 8.03 9.08
C MET A 343 -8.78 7.85 9.84
N PRO A 344 -9.06 8.65 10.90
CA PRO A 344 -10.32 8.58 11.61
C PRO A 344 -11.49 9.08 10.74
N TYR A 345 -12.69 8.59 11.01
CA TYR A 345 -13.92 9.01 10.33
C TYR A 345 -14.13 10.52 10.42
N GLU A 346 -13.87 11.10 11.59
CA GLU A 346 -13.99 12.52 11.89
C GLU A 346 -13.09 13.37 10.99
N GLY A 347 -11.91 12.85 10.60
CA GLY A 347 -11.02 13.54 9.67
C GLY A 347 -11.64 13.65 8.28
N VAL A 348 -12.26 12.57 7.80
CA VAL A 348 -12.97 12.58 6.52
C VAL A 348 -14.22 13.44 6.57
N ALA A 349 -14.98 13.39 7.68
CA ALA A 349 -16.14 14.25 7.90
C ALA A 349 -15.75 15.74 7.88
N SER A 350 -14.67 16.10 8.57
CA SER A 350 -14.14 17.49 8.55
C SER A 350 -13.76 17.94 7.15
N LEU A 351 -13.18 17.06 6.32
CA LEU A 351 -12.88 17.39 4.92
C LEU A 351 -14.18 17.59 4.12
N VAL A 352 -15.19 16.77 4.31
CA VAL A 352 -16.48 16.90 3.63
C VAL A 352 -17.21 18.18 4.02
N ASP A 353 -17.22 18.52 5.32
CA ASP A 353 -17.80 19.79 5.81
C ASP A 353 -17.08 20.99 5.17
N PHE A 354 -15.75 20.94 5.10
CA PHE A 354 -14.96 21.95 4.41
C PHE A 354 -15.31 22.02 2.91
N MET A 355 -15.42 20.88 2.23
CA MET A 355 -15.83 20.82 0.81
C MET A 355 -17.20 21.47 0.59
N GLN A 356 -18.16 21.19 1.45
CA GLN A 356 -19.51 21.77 1.35
C GLN A 356 -19.51 23.28 1.54
N LYS A 357 -18.73 23.79 2.52
CA LYS A 357 -18.55 25.22 2.75
C LYS A 357 -17.86 25.88 1.55
N PHE A 358 -16.73 25.33 1.12
CA PHE A 358 -15.95 25.85 -0.01
C PHE A 358 -16.80 25.95 -1.30
N ARG A 359 -17.63 24.94 -1.58
CA ARG A 359 -18.54 24.96 -2.73
C ARG A 359 -19.58 26.10 -2.66
N LYS A 360 -20.08 26.43 -1.46
CA LYS A 360 -21.08 27.50 -1.30
C LYS A 360 -20.47 28.90 -1.50
N GLU A 361 -19.18 29.06 -1.24
CA GLU A 361 -18.45 30.32 -1.27
C GLU A 361 -17.77 30.59 -2.61
N ASN A 362 -17.73 29.60 -3.55
CA ASN A 362 -17.03 29.66 -4.84
C ASN A 362 -17.89 29.09 -5.98
#